data_40465286220491783f0872ac94699332
#
_entry.id   40465286220491783f0872ac94699332
#
_cell.length_a   1.000
_cell.length_b   1.000
_cell.length_c   1.000
_cell.angle_alpha   90.00
_cell.angle_beta   90.00
_cell.angle_gamma   90.00
#
_symmetry.space_group_name_H-M   'P 1'
#
loop_
_entity.id
_entity.type
_entity.pdbx_description
1 polymer ?
#
loop_
_entity_poly.entity_id
_entity_poly.type
_entity_poly.pdbx_seq_one_letter_code
_entity_poly.pdbx_strand_id
1 'polypeptide(L)'
;STLLASSAASDVYKRQTVALALGDALAVCLLERHHFTPENFAVFHPGGSLGRKLLLTVENIMHGGEDNPIVFKGATVRDALFVMTEKGLGATNVIDEEGHLLGLVTDGDVRRGLDSGSNFLEWPVEDMMTAMPRTITKDKLAAEALHLMEKNQPRPITVLPVVDGNNVCLGIVHITDLLRRGIV
;
A
#
# COMPACT_ATOMS: atom_id res chain seq x y z
N SER A 1 -8.70 -63.02 4.45
CA SER A 1 -8.36 -62.18 3.26
C SER A 1 -8.31 -60.66 3.56
N THR A 2 -8.97 -60.19 4.60
CA THR A 2 -8.99 -58.74 5.00
C THR A 2 -7.66 -58.23 5.54
N LEU A 3 -6.88 -59.03 6.25
CA LEU A 3 -5.58 -58.66 6.81
C LEU A 3 -4.52 -58.39 5.75
N LEU A 4 -4.51 -59.16 4.65
CA LEU A 4 -3.58 -58.96 3.54
C LEU A 4 -3.87 -57.69 2.74
N ALA A 5 -5.14 -57.34 2.55
CA ALA A 5 -5.53 -56.11 1.88
C ALA A 5 -5.15 -54.87 2.72
N SER A 6 -5.28 -54.93 4.05
CA SER A 6 -4.86 -53.89 4.98
C SER A 6 -3.35 -53.67 4.98
N SER A 7 -2.55 -54.74 4.92
CA SER A 7 -1.08 -54.63 4.82
C SER A 7 -0.62 -54.02 3.53
N ALA A 8 -1.19 -54.42 2.38
CA ALA A 8 -0.87 -53.85 1.08
C ALA A 8 -1.21 -52.34 0.99
N ALA A 9 -2.37 -51.94 1.52
CA ALA A 9 -2.74 -50.53 1.60
C ALA A 9 -1.78 -49.75 2.46
N SER A 10 -1.37 -50.27 3.63
CA SER A 10 -0.37 -49.64 4.50
C SER A 10 0.97 -49.42 3.80
N ASP A 11 1.44 -50.41 3.00
CA ASP A 11 2.68 -50.29 2.25
C ASP A 11 2.61 -49.25 1.12
N VAL A 12 1.47 -49.11 0.47
CA VAL A 12 1.25 -48.05 -0.55
C VAL A 12 1.36 -46.66 0.09
N TYR A 13 0.67 -46.43 1.21
CA TYR A 13 0.75 -45.15 1.92
C TYR A 13 2.17 -44.84 2.42
N LYS A 14 2.88 -45.82 2.95
CA LYS A 14 4.29 -45.64 3.36
C LYS A 14 5.18 -45.22 2.19
N ARG A 15 5.04 -45.87 1.04
CA ARG A 15 5.82 -45.54 -0.17
C ARG A 15 5.47 -44.14 -0.69
N GLN A 16 4.20 -43.77 -0.69
CA GLN A 16 3.79 -42.44 -1.07
C GLN A 16 4.38 -41.38 -0.15
N THR A 17 4.34 -41.57 1.17
CA THR A 17 4.93 -40.64 2.14
C THR A 17 6.43 -40.46 1.94
N VAL A 18 7.15 -41.58 1.73
CA VAL A 18 8.60 -41.54 1.47
C VAL A 18 8.91 -40.84 0.14
N ALA A 19 8.12 -41.11 -0.91
CA ALA A 19 8.30 -40.45 -2.20
C ALA A 19 8.08 -38.96 -2.13
N LEU A 20 7.03 -38.49 -1.40
CA LEU A 20 6.77 -37.08 -1.15
C LEU A 20 7.91 -36.43 -0.36
N ALA A 21 8.32 -37.04 0.74
CA ALA A 21 9.42 -36.51 1.56
C ALA A 21 10.74 -36.41 0.78
N LEU A 22 11.04 -37.41 -0.07
CA LEU A 22 12.22 -37.37 -0.93
C LEU A 22 12.10 -36.31 -2.01
N GLY A 23 10.91 -36.13 -2.61
CA GLY A 23 10.63 -35.09 -3.59
C GLY A 23 10.81 -33.71 -2.99
N ASP A 24 10.26 -33.47 -1.81
CA ASP A 24 10.41 -32.20 -1.08
C ASP A 24 11.86 -31.91 -0.72
N ALA A 25 12.60 -32.91 -0.22
CA ALA A 25 14.03 -32.76 0.08
C ALA A 25 14.85 -32.40 -1.16
N LEU A 26 14.59 -33.03 -2.30
CA LEU A 26 15.24 -32.72 -3.57
C LEU A 26 14.89 -31.32 -4.04
N ALA A 27 13.62 -30.88 -3.90
CA ALA A 27 13.18 -29.55 -4.25
C ALA A 27 13.93 -28.51 -3.41
N VAL A 28 14.03 -28.69 -2.10
CA VAL A 28 14.79 -27.78 -1.22
C VAL A 28 16.27 -27.71 -1.63
N CYS A 29 16.91 -28.85 -1.87
CA CYS A 29 18.30 -28.85 -2.33
C CYS A 29 18.50 -28.12 -3.66
N LEU A 30 17.54 -28.24 -4.58
CA LEU A 30 17.58 -27.50 -5.85
C LEU A 30 17.38 -26.00 -5.66
N LEU A 31 16.46 -25.58 -4.78
CA LEU A 31 16.26 -24.17 -4.43
C LEU A 31 17.55 -23.56 -3.87
N GLU A 32 18.21 -24.25 -2.92
CA GLU A 32 19.47 -23.79 -2.35
C GLU A 32 20.59 -23.73 -3.41
N ARG A 33 20.74 -24.79 -4.22
CA ARG A 33 21.76 -24.85 -5.27
C ARG A 33 21.62 -23.75 -6.31
N HIS A 34 20.39 -23.39 -6.66
CA HIS A 34 20.11 -22.34 -7.66
C HIS A 34 19.95 -20.95 -7.04
N HIS A 35 20.16 -20.80 -5.73
CA HIS A 35 19.93 -19.57 -4.99
C HIS A 35 18.54 -18.96 -5.30
N PHE A 36 17.53 -19.84 -5.40
CA PHE A 36 16.17 -19.44 -5.75
C PHE A 36 15.53 -18.70 -4.58
N THR A 37 15.19 -17.43 -4.81
CA THR A 37 14.67 -16.52 -3.79
C THR A 37 13.14 -16.37 -3.90
N PRO A 38 12.47 -15.81 -2.87
CA PRO A 38 11.06 -15.44 -2.95
C PRO A 38 10.76 -14.49 -4.13
N GLU A 39 11.69 -13.59 -4.47
CA GLU A 39 11.57 -12.67 -5.61
C GLU A 39 11.56 -13.43 -6.93
N ASN A 40 12.40 -14.47 -7.08
CA ASN A 40 12.37 -15.33 -8.25
C ASN A 40 11.03 -16.06 -8.35
N PHE A 41 10.50 -16.56 -7.23
CA PHE A 41 9.18 -17.20 -7.21
C PHE A 41 8.07 -16.22 -7.61
N ALA A 42 8.13 -14.96 -7.16
CA ALA A 42 7.17 -13.92 -7.46
C ALA A 42 7.07 -13.64 -8.98
N VAL A 43 8.20 -13.68 -9.70
CA VAL A 43 8.23 -13.50 -11.17
C VAL A 43 7.45 -14.60 -11.89
N PHE A 44 7.52 -15.86 -11.40
CA PHE A 44 6.77 -16.98 -11.99
C PHE A 44 5.30 -17.01 -11.57
N HIS A 45 4.97 -16.44 -10.40
CA HIS A 45 3.63 -16.43 -9.83
C HIS A 45 3.18 -15.01 -9.41
N PRO A 46 3.13 -14.04 -10.34
CA PRO A 46 2.88 -12.63 -10.02
C PRO A 46 1.47 -12.39 -9.43
N GLY A 47 0.50 -13.23 -9.80
CA GLY A 47 -0.89 -13.14 -9.30
C GLY A 47 -1.09 -13.68 -7.88
N GLY A 48 -0.11 -14.34 -7.28
CA GLY A 48 -0.17 -14.83 -5.91
C GLY A 48 0.02 -13.72 -4.87
N SER A 49 -0.33 -13.98 -3.60
CA SER A 49 -0.14 -13.01 -2.50
C SER A 49 1.33 -12.60 -2.35
N LEU A 50 2.25 -13.56 -2.44
CA LEU A 50 3.68 -13.31 -2.38
C LEU A 50 4.16 -12.49 -3.59
N GLY A 51 3.67 -12.80 -4.80
CA GLY A 51 4.00 -12.05 -6.02
C GLY A 51 3.58 -10.59 -5.91
N ARG A 52 2.36 -10.33 -5.47
CA ARG A 52 1.87 -8.97 -5.27
C ARG A 52 2.71 -8.18 -4.26
N LYS A 53 3.05 -8.78 -3.10
CA LYS A 53 3.89 -8.13 -2.08
C LYS A 53 5.28 -7.76 -2.58
N LEU A 54 5.88 -8.58 -3.43
CA LEU A 54 7.27 -8.43 -3.87
C LEU A 54 7.43 -7.69 -5.20
N LEU A 55 6.35 -7.52 -5.98
CA LEU A 55 6.43 -6.91 -7.32
C LEU A 55 5.63 -5.62 -7.48
N LEU A 56 4.54 -5.42 -6.71
CA LEU A 56 3.76 -4.20 -6.86
C LEU A 56 4.47 -3.02 -6.22
N THR A 57 4.65 -1.97 -7.01
CA THR A 57 5.18 -0.69 -6.56
C THR A 57 4.05 0.28 -6.21
N VAL A 58 4.39 1.36 -5.52
CA VAL A 58 3.49 2.48 -5.24
C VAL A 58 2.92 3.06 -6.54
N GLU A 59 3.74 3.19 -7.61
CA GLU A 59 3.32 3.67 -8.93
C GLU A 59 2.16 2.85 -9.53
N ASN A 60 2.09 1.56 -9.25
CA ASN A 60 1.02 0.68 -9.76
C ASN A 60 -0.33 0.85 -9.03
N ILE A 61 -0.35 1.59 -7.92
CA ILE A 61 -1.51 1.67 -7.01
C ILE A 61 -1.93 3.11 -6.72
N MET A 62 -1.00 4.07 -6.80
CA MET A 62 -1.27 5.47 -6.48
C MET A 62 -2.32 6.10 -7.40
N HIS A 63 -3.05 7.05 -6.88
CA HIS A 63 -3.85 8.00 -7.64
C HIS A 63 -2.95 9.15 -8.06
N GLY A 64 -2.59 9.21 -9.33
CA GLY A 64 -1.71 10.21 -9.91
C GLY A 64 -2.31 10.88 -11.14
N GLY A 65 -1.63 11.88 -11.70
CA GLY A 65 -2.12 12.65 -12.85
C GLY A 65 -3.46 13.33 -12.57
N GLU A 66 -4.46 13.09 -13.41
CA GLU A 66 -5.80 13.68 -13.25
C GLU A 66 -6.54 13.18 -11.99
N ASP A 67 -6.18 12.00 -11.45
CA ASP A 67 -6.78 11.44 -10.25
C ASP A 67 -6.08 11.89 -8.95
N ASN A 68 -4.99 12.66 -9.07
CA ASN A 68 -4.30 13.21 -7.90
C ASN A 68 -5.16 14.29 -7.24
N PRO A 69 -5.60 14.11 -5.97
CA PRO A 69 -6.35 15.13 -5.25
C PRO A 69 -5.41 16.25 -4.81
N ILE A 70 -5.39 17.35 -5.51
CA ILE A 70 -4.53 18.50 -5.21
C ILE A 70 -5.33 19.79 -5.04
N VAL A 71 -4.86 20.63 -4.13
CA VAL A 71 -5.22 22.05 -4.04
C VAL A 71 -3.94 22.88 -3.93
N PHE A 72 -4.00 24.11 -4.41
CA PHE A 72 -2.86 25.01 -4.32
C PHE A 72 -2.83 25.74 -2.98
N LYS A 73 -1.66 26.14 -2.57
CA LYS A 73 -1.45 27.08 -1.48
C LYS A 73 -2.37 28.29 -1.62
N GLY A 74 -3.01 28.72 -0.53
CA GLY A 74 -3.98 29.82 -0.51
C GLY A 74 -5.40 29.41 -0.89
N ALA A 75 -5.65 28.19 -1.33
CA ALA A 75 -7.01 27.67 -1.47
C ALA A 75 -7.73 27.61 -0.12
N THR A 76 -9.07 27.62 -0.15
CA THR A 76 -9.85 27.52 1.08
C THR A 76 -10.06 26.05 1.50
N VAL A 77 -10.38 25.83 2.77
CA VAL A 77 -10.80 24.51 3.27
C VAL A 77 -12.01 23.99 2.48
N ARG A 78 -12.90 24.87 2.03
CA ARG A 78 -14.03 24.55 1.16
C ARG A 78 -13.55 23.91 -0.13
N ASP A 79 -12.55 24.50 -0.80
CA ASP A 79 -12.00 23.99 -2.05
C ASP A 79 -11.37 22.61 -1.84
N ALA A 80 -10.64 22.42 -0.73
CA ALA A 80 -10.08 21.12 -0.35
C ALA A 80 -11.18 20.07 -0.20
N LEU A 81 -12.30 20.38 0.47
CA LEU A 81 -13.44 19.49 0.61
C LEU A 81 -14.09 19.10 -0.71
N PHE A 82 -14.17 20.02 -1.67
CA PHE A 82 -14.68 19.72 -3.01
C PHE A 82 -13.80 18.69 -3.70
N VAL A 83 -12.48 18.89 -3.70
CA VAL A 83 -11.51 17.96 -4.28
C VAL A 83 -11.55 16.59 -3.59
N MET A 84 -11.58 16.57 -2.25
CA MET A 84 -11.68 15.34 -1.46
C MET A 84 -12.94 14.54 -1.80
N THR A 85 -14.07 15.23 -1.98
CA THR A 85 -15.36 14.63 -2.32
C THR A 85 -15.36 14.11 -3.77
N GLU A 86 -14.86 14.91 -4.72
CA GLU A 86 -14.78 14.55 -6.13
C GLU A 86 -13.92 13.30 -6.34
N LYS A 87 -12.75 13.25 -5.71
CA LYS A 87 -11.81 12.13 -5.83
C LYS A 87 -12.15 10.94 -4.91
N GLY A 88 -12.98 11.15 -3.89
CA GLY A 88 -13.46 10.08 -3.01
C GLY A 88 -12.40 9.44 -2.12
N LEU A 89 -11.29 10.15 -1.87
CA LEU A 89 -10.13 9.62 -1.13
C LEU A 89 -10.06 10.10 0.33
N GLY A 90 -10.97 11.02 0.74
CA GLY A 90 -11.00 11.57 2.09
C GLY A 90 -9.73 12.35 2.47
N ALA A 91 -8.93 12.74 1.47
CA ALA A 91 -7.71 13.52 1.65
C ALA A 91 -7.37 14.30 0.37
N THR A 92 -6.60 15.39 0.51
CA THR A 92 -6.04 16.17 -0.61
C THR A 92 -4.64 16.68 -0.27
N ASN A 93 -3.77 16.66 -1.25
CA ASN A 93 -2.44 17.23 -1.18
C ASN A 93 -2.49 18.75 -1.36
N VAL A 94 -1.73 19.47 -0.55
CA VAL A 94 -1.53 20.92 -0.69
C VAL A 94 -0.17 21.14 -1.33
N ILE A 95 -0.14 21.84 -2.47
CA ILE A 95 1.09 22.07 -3.25
C ILE A 95 1.32 23.56 -3.49
N ASP A 96 2.56 23.93 -3.81
CA ASP A 96 2.90 25.27 -4.33
C ASP A 96 2.71 25.35 -5.87
N GLU A 97 3.02 26.52 -6.45
CA GLU A 97 2.93 26.74 -7.89
C GLU A 97 3.91 25.89 -8.71
N GLU A 98 5.01 25.47 -8.11
CA GLU A 98 6.03 24.60 -8.70
C GLU A 98 5.67 23.11 -8.56
N GLY A 99 4.60 22.77 -7.83
CA GLY A 99 4.12 21.41 -7.61
C GLY A 99 4.74 20.70 -6.42
N HIS A 100 5.53 21.37 -5.57
CA HIS A 100 6.09 20.76 -4.37
C HIS A 100 5.03 20.56 -3.30
N LEU A 101 5.10 19.43 -2.62
CA LEU A 101 4.19 19.11 -1.52
C LEU A 101 4.48 19.99 -0.30
N LEU A 102 3.48 20.76 0.13
CA LEU A 102 3.52 21.58 1.34
C LEU A 102 2.84 20.88 2.53
N GLY A 103 1.77 20.15 2.27
CA GLY A 103 0.99 19.53 3.32
C GLY A 103 -0.08 18.57 2.81
N LEU A 104 -0.83 18.01 3.74
CA LEU A 104 -1.94 17.11 3.51
C LEU A 104 -3.13 17.53 4.37
N VAL A 105 -4.30 17.63 3.77
CA VAL A 105 -5.58 17.79 4.47
C VAL A 105 -6.35 16.47 4.39
N THR A 106 -6.89 16.03 5.52
CA THR A 106 -7.69 14.80 5.63
C THR A 106 -9.06 15.09 6.25
N ASP A 107 -10.00 14.14 6.13
CA ASP A 107 -11.30 14.19 6.82
C ASP A 107 -11.16 14.40 8.34
N GLY A 108 -10.07 13.90 8.92
CA GLY A 108 -9.77 14.10 10.33
C GLY A 108 -9.43 15.55 10.67
N ASP A 109 -8.73 16.24 9.78
CA ASP A 109 -8.40 17.67 9.92
C ASP A 109 -9.67 18.51 9.83
N VAL A 110 -10.49 18.23 8.82
CA VAL A 110 -11.80 18.92 8.63
C VAL A 110 -12.71 18.74 9.85
N ARG A 111 -12.81 17.53 10.40
CA ARG A 111 -13.60 17.29 11.62
C ARG A 111 -13.09 18.08 12.82
N ARG A 112 -11.77 18.22 12.98
CA ARG A 112 -11.21 19.08 14.04
C ARG A 112 -11.50 20.56 13.81
N GLY A 113 -11.53 21.00 12.55
CA GLY A 113 -11.91 22.36 12.18
C GLY A 113 -13.34 22.74 12.56
N LEU A 114 -14.28 21.77 12.58
CA LEU A 114 -15.66 22.02 13.01
C LEU A 114 -15.76 22.52 14.46
N ASP A 115 -14.85 22.12 15.33
CA ASP A 115 -14.82 22.57 16.73
C ASP A 115 -14.34 24.04 16.85
N SER A 116 -13.73 24.59 15.81
CA SER A 116 -13.11 25.93 15.81
C SER A 116 -14.07 27.05 15.43
N GLY A 117 -15.32 26.74 15.06
CA GLY A 117 -16.37 27.71 14.75
C GLY A 117 -16.94 27.64 13.33
N SER A 118 -17.96 28.42 13.05
CA SER A 118 -18.77 28.31 11.82
C SER A 118 -18.09 28.82 10.54
N ASN A 119 -16.95 29.48 10.61
CA ASN A 119 -16.29 30.09 9.45
C ASN A 119 -15.02 29.36 8.99
N PHE A 120 -14.72 28.15 9.53
CA PHE A 120 -13.50 27.41 9.21
C PHE A 120 -13.38 27.00 7.72
N LEU A 121 -14.50 26.93 7.01
CA LEU A 121 -14.52 26.61 5.57
C LEU A 121 -13.84 27.69 4.70
N GLU A 122 -13.78 28.92 5.19
CA GLU A 122 -13.14 30.03 4.50
C GLU A 122 -11.67 30.23 4.89
N TRP A 123 -11.16 29.40 5.81
CA TRP A 123 -9.74 29.45 6.18
C TRP A 123 -8.86 28.97 5.04
N PRO A 124 -7.64 29.54 4.92
CA PRO A 124 -6.62 28.96 4.05
C PRO A 124 -6.32 27.50 4.45
N VAL A 125 -6.10 26.63 3.48
CA VAL A 125 -5.79 25.21 3.76
C VAL A 125 -4.54 25.03 4.62
N GLU A 126 -3.60 25.97 4.56
CA GLU A 126 -2.36 25.99 5.34
C GLU A 126 -2.60 26.04 6.85
N ASP A 127 -3.70 26.65 7.26
CA ASP A 127 -4.07 26.77 8.68
C ASP A 127 -4.62 25.44 9.24
N MET A 128 -5.02 24.50 8.35
CA MET A 128 -5.64 23.24 8.71
C MET A 128 -4.79 22.03 8.35
N MET A 129 -3.95 22.12 7.32
CA MET A 129 -3.16 20.99 6.81
C MET A 129 -2.18 20.45 7.84
N THR A 130 -1.89 19.16 7.76
CA THR A 130 -0.69 18.59 8.34
C THR A 130 0.50 18.99 7.49
N ALA A 131 1.33 19.92 7.97
CA ALA A 131 2.55 20.34 7.29
C ALA A 131 3.59 19.21 7.32
N MET A 132 4.36 19.07 6.24
CA MET A 132 5.40 18.02 6.09
C MET A 132 4.88 16.62 6.46
N PRO A 133 3.83 16.14 5.79
CA PRO A 133 3.29 14.81 6.05
C PRO A 133 4.34 13.74 5.73
N ARG A 134 4.14 12.54 6.27
CA ARG A 134 4.95 11.39 5.85
C ARG A 134 4.67 11.09 4.39
N THR A 135 5.71 10.90 3.60
CA THR A 135 5.64 10.64 2.15
C THR A 135 6.29 9.33 1.77
N ILE A 136 6.07 8.91 0.53
CA ILE A 136 6.74 7.76 -0.08
C ILE A 136 7.07 8.09 -1.54
N THR A 137 8.09 7.44 -2.11
CA THR A 137 8.39 7.58 -3.55
C THR A 137 7.72 6.47 -4.36
N LYS A 138 7.47 6.74 -5.64
CA LYS A 138 6.69 5.86 -6.51
C LYS A 138 7.34 4.49 -6.80
N ASP A 139 8.68 4.42 -6.72
CA ASP A 139 9.50 3.23 -6.95
C ASP A 139 9.46 2.23 -5.79
N LYS A 140 9.01 2.66 -4.62
CA LYS A 140 8.91 1.80 -3.44
C LYS A 140 7.86 0.72 -3.61
N LEU A 141 8.04 -0.39 -2.89
CA LEU A 141 7.03 -1.46 -2.88
C LEU A 141 5.74 -1.02 -2.18
N ALA A 142 4.62 -1.48 -2.69
CA ALA A 142 3.31 -1.26 -2.08
C ALA A 142 3.24 -1.80 -0.63
N ALA A 143 3.96 -2.89 -0.35
CA ALA A 143 4.10 -3.43 1.01
C ALA A 143 4.86 -2.47 1.95
N GLU A 144 5.84 -1.71 1.44
CA GLU A 144 6.51 -0.67 2.23
C GLU A 144 5.55 0.47 2.56
N ALA A 145 4.68 0.87 1.61
CA ALA A 145 3.65 1.88 1.88
C ALA A 145 2.72 1.45 3.01
N LEU A 146 2.22 0.22 2.98
CA LEU A 146 1.38 -0.33 4.04
C LEU A 146 2.10 -0.31 5.40
N HIS A 147 3.34 -0.78 5.43
CA HIS A 147 4.15 -0.78 6.65
C HIS A 147 4.35 0.63 7.22
N LEU A 148 4.62 1.62 6.36
CA LEU A 148 4.75 3.02 6.78
C LEU A 148 3.44 3.57 7.35
N MET A 149 2.29 3.20 6.77
CA MET A 149 0.97 3.61 7.27
C MET A 149 0.68 3.02 8.64
N GLU A 150 0.90 1.72 8.82
CA GLU A 150 0.63 1.00 10.08
C GLU A 150 1.55 1.43 11.23
N LYS A 151 2.83 1.64 10.94
CA LYS A 151 3.85 1.99 11.94
C LYS A 151 3.98 3.48 12.20
N ASN A 152 3.13 4.30 11.57
CA ASN A 152 3.15 5.73 11.83
C ASN A 152 2.82 6.05 13.30
N GLN A 153 3.54 7.01 13.87
CA GLN A 153 3.34 7.49 15.24
C GLN A 153 2.85 8.94 15.19
N PRO A 154 1.96 9.37 16.10
CA PRO A 154 1.40 8.61 17.26
C PRO A 154 0.23 7.69 16.88
N ARG A 155 -0.25 7.71 15.65
CA ARG A 155 -1.37 6.88 15.17
C ARG A 155 -1.10 6.37 13.76
N PRO A 156 -1.59 5.18 13.40
CA PRO A 156 -1.64 4.73 12.00
C PRO A 156 -2.31 5.78 11.12
N ILE A 157 -1.86 5.87 9.87
CA ILE A 157 -2.43 6.76 8.84
C ILE A 157 -3.01 5.92 7.71
N THR A 158 -3.97 6.48 6.99
CA THR A 158 -4.69 5.78 5.92
C THR A 158 -4.29 6.24 4.53
N VAL A 159 -3.54 7.34 4.45
CA VAL A 159 -3.08 7.94 3.20
C VAL A 159 -1.61 8.33 3.28
N LEU A 160 -0.91 8.24 2.16
CA LEU A 160 0.46 8.71 1.98
C LEU A 160 0.54 9.50 0.68
N PRO A 161 0.96 10.77 0.72
CA PRO A 161 1.38 11.49 -0.47
C PRO A 161 2.57 10.79 -1.12
N VAL A 162 2.56 10.74 -2.45
CA VAL A 162 3.64 10.20 -3.26
C VAL A 162 4.40 11.36 -3.88
N VAL A 163 5.72 11.40 -3.66
CA VAL A 163 6.59 12.46 -4.16
C VAL A 163 7.77 11.89 -4.93
N ASP A 164 8.42 12.73 -5.71
CA ASP A 164 9.71 12.43 -6.31
C ASP A 164 10.89 12.84 -5.40
N GLY A 165 12.12 12.70 -5.90
CA GLY A 165 13.35 13.08 -5.19
C GLY A 165 13.49 14.57 -4.90
N ASN A 166 12.69 15.43 -5.55
CA ASN A 166 12.66 16.88 -5.38
C ASN A 166 11.45 17.37 -4.60
N ASN A 167 10.72 16.45 -3.94
CA ASN A 167 9.46 16.74 -3.22
C ASN A 167 8.31 17.22 -4.11
N VAL A 168 8.35 16.98 -5.43
CA VAL A 168 7.21 17.23 -6.32
C VAL A 168 6.13 16.19 -6.07
N CYS A 169 4.88 16.64 -5.89
CA CYS A 169 3.73 15.77 -5.61
C CYS A 169 3.29 15.02 -6.87
N LEU A 170 3.46 13.71 -6.88
CA LEU A 170 3.07 12.83 -7.99
C LEU A 170 1.69 12.21 -7.82
N GLY A 171 1.20 12.10 -6.59
CA GLY A 171 -0.06 11.44 -6.30
C GLY A 171 -0.28 11.17 -4.83
N ILE A 172 -1.19 10.25 -4.57
CA ILE A 172 -1.53 9.77 -3.23
C ILE A 172 -1.82 8.27 -3.26
N VAL A 173 -1.47 7.55 -2.19
CA VAL A 173 -1.87 6.15 -1.97
C VAL A 173 -2.83 6.10 -0.80
N HIS A 174 -3.95 5.41 -0.99
CA HIS A 174 -4.90 5.14 0.08
C HIS A 174 -4.82 3.68 0.53
N ILE A 175 -4.95 3.41 1.83
CA ILE A 175 -4.81 2.06 2.41
C ILE A 175 -5.81 1.06 1.80
N THR A 176 -7.03 1.50 1.45
CA THR A 176 -8.02 0.62 0.83
C THR A 176 -7.58 0.07 -0.51
N ASP A 177 -6.77 0.83 -1.27
CA ASP A 177 -6.29 0.37 -2.57
C ASP A 177 -5.19 -0.69 -2.42
N LEU A 178 -4.34 -0.54 -1.40
CA LEU A 178 -3.38 -1.57 -1.00
C LEU A 178 -4.11 -2.88 -0.64
N LEU A 179 -5.15 -2.78 0.21
CA LEU A 179 -5.94 -3.94 0.64
C LEU A 179 -6.69 -4.59 -0.53
N ARG A 180 -7.31 -3.81 -1.43
CA ARG A 180 -7.97 -4.31 -2.66
C ARG A 180 -7.03 -5.07 -3.58
N ARG A 181 -5.76 -4.67 -3.63
CA ARG A 181 -4.70 -5.36 -4.38
C ARG A 181 -4.13 -6.58 -3.63
N GLY A 182 -4.64 -6.85 -2.41
CA GLY A 182 -4.20 -7.98 -1.59
C GLY A 182 -2.81 -7.80 -0.99
N ILE A 183 -2.42 -6.56 -0.72
CA ILE A 183 -1.23 -6.21 0.06
C ILE A 183 -1.68 -6.19 1.53
N VAL A 184 -1.33 -7.25 2.27
CA VAL A 184 -1.70 -7.45 3.69
C VAL A 184 -0.53 -8.08 4.45
#